data_e96eceaf282a2ede4287db463d093d21
#
_entry.id   e96eceaf282a2ede4287db463d093d21
#
_cell.length_a   1.000
_cell.length_b   1.000
_cell.length_c   1.000
_cell.angle_alpha   90.00
_cell.angle_beta   90.00
_cell.angle_gamma   90.00
#
_symmetry.space_group_name_H-M   'P 1'
#
loop_
_entity.id
_entity.type
_entity.pdbx_description
1 polymer ?
#
loop_
_entity_poly.entity_id
_entity_poly.type
_entity_poly.pdbx_seq_one_letter_code
_entity_poly.pdbx_strand_id
1 'polypeptide(L)'
;MTIKEIRELVDSTLEAKGFKRNFPVRLNSRFSRTYGAVRLRGNKIYAMEFSSKFVAQAPDDVMRETVLHECAHAIVDLRYPNELHMHDDVFNAVCAELGIVGRSHTPFIIKLKYNIYCPNCGFVASYDRKTKMVSYVKEGKCICRKCEAVVRLA
;
A
#
# COMPACT_ATOMS: atom_id res chain seq x y z
N MET A 1 0.48 -7.05 -12.05
CA MET A 1 -0.59 -6.22 -12.69
C MET A 1 0.01 -4.93 -13.27
N THR A 2 -0.46 -4.49 -14.42
CA THR A 2 -0.10 -3.20 -15.04
C THR A 2 -1.03 -2.08 -14.57
N ILE A 3 -0.65 -0.82 -14.77
CA ILE A 3 -1.54 0.32 -14.44
C ILE A 3 -2.85 0.31 -15.26
N LYS A 4 -2.84 -0.27 -16.47
CA LYS A 4 -4.04 -0.46 -17.27
C LYS A 4 -5.00 -1.42 -16.59
N GLU A 5 -4.53 -2.60 -16.20
CA GLU A 5 -5.33 -3.60 -15.47
C GLU A 5 -5.85 -3.08 -14.12
N ILE A 6 -5.03 -2.28 -13.42
CA ILE A 6 -5.47 -1.62 -12.18
C ILE A 6 -6.63 -0.67 -12.45
N ARG A 7 -6.56 0.16 -13.50
CA ARG A 7 -7.65 1.07 -13.89
C ARG A 7 -8.92 0.31 -14.26
N GLU A 8 -8.80 -0.74 -15.04
CA GLU A 8 -9.93 -1.59 -15.45
C GLU A 8 -10.60 -2.25 -14.22
N LEU A 9 -9.82 -2.72 -13.26
CA LEU A 9 -10.32 -3.28 -12.01
C LEU A 9 -11.03 -2.22 -11.16
N VAL A 10 -10.47 -1.01 -11.04
CA VAL A 10 -11.11 0.10 -10.32
C VAL A 10 -12.43 0.47 -10.99
N ASP A 11 -12.44 0.64 -12.32
CA ASP A 11 -13.64 1.02 -13.08
C ASP A 11 -14.74 -0.03 -12.91
N SER A 12 -14.46 -1.30 -13.14
CA SER A 12 -15.44 -2.39 -13.00
C SER A 12 -15.95 -2.54 -11.56
N THR A 13 -15.10 -2.33 -10.57
CA THR A 13 -15.48 -2.41 -9.15
C THR A 13 -16.43 -1.28 -8.77
N LEU A 14 -16.13 -0.05 -9.17
CA LEU A 14 -16.99 1.11 -8.90
C LEU A 14 -18.31 1.02 -9.65
N GLU A 15 -18.30 0.62 -10.93
CA GLU A 15 -19.51 0.44 -11.76
C GLU A 15 -20.44 -0.62 -11.16
N ALA A 16 -19.91 -1.74 -10.68
CA ALA A 16 -20.69 -2.77 -10.00
C ALA A 16 -21.39 -2.27 -8.72
N LYS A 17 -20.94 -1.15 -8.15
CA LYS A 17 -21.54 -0.48 -7.00
C LYS A 17 -22.34 0.77 -7.37
N GLY A 18 -22.58 1.00 -8.66
CA GLY A 18 -23.39 2.10 -9.18
C GLY A 18 -22.65 3.43 -9.29
N PHE A 19 -21.32 3.45 -9.25
CA PHE A 19 -20.51 4.66 -9.36
C PHE A 19 -19.71 4.69 -10.66
N LYS A 20 -19.66 5.86 -11.28
CA LYS A 20 -18.76 6.13 -12.40
C LYS A 20 -17.55 6.89 -11.88
N ARG A 21 -16.34 6.37 -12.15
CA ARG A 21 -15.12 7.05 -11.76
C ARG A 21 -14.95 8.39 -12.49
N ASN A 22 -14.66 9.44 -11.72
CA ASN A 22 -14.41 10.79 -12.23
C ASN A 22 -13.06 11.37 -11.73
N PHE A 23 -12.14 10.51 -11.30
CA PHE A 23 -10.82 10.87 -10.81
C PHE A 23 -9.73 9.99 -11.46
N PRO A 24 -8.50 10.48 -11.57
CA PRO A 24 -7.39 9.71 -12.13
C PRO A 24 -6.95 8.59 -11.17
N VAL A 25 -6.57 7.45 -11.77
CA VAL A 25 -5.83 6.36 -11.11
C VAL A 25 -4.41 6.41 -11.66
N ARG A 26 -3.41 6.60 -10.79
CA ARG A 26 -2.03 6.84 -11.20
C ARG A 26 -0.99 6.21 -10.27
N LEU A 27 0.23 6.07 -10.77
CA LEU A 27 1.37 5.62 -9.98
C LEU A 27 2.03 6.81 -9.26
N ASN A 28 2.48 6.53 -8.02
CA ASN A 28 3.22 7.49 -7.21
C ASN A 28 4.59 6.91 -6.82
N SER A 29 5.67 7.46 -7.39
CA SER A 29 7.05 7.01 -7.13
C SER A 29 7.58 7.40 -5.74
N ARG A 30 6.91 8.33 -5.05
CA ARG A 30 7.28 8.78 -3.70
C ARG A 30 6.79 7.83 -2.61
N PHE A 31 5.81 6.97 -2.92
CA PHE A 31 5.32 5.96 -1.98
C PHE A 31 6.38 4.87 -1.78
N SER A 32 6.94 4.79 -0.58
CA SER A 32 7.95 3.79 -0.23
C SER A 32 7.44 2.76 0.79
N ARG A 33 6.37 3.08 1.53
CA ARG A 33 5.76 2.19 2.53
C ARG A 33 4.24 2.11 2.38
N THR A 34 3.64 3.04 1.66
CA THR A 34 2.21 3.07 1.33
C THR A 34 2.02 2.32 0.02
N TYR A 35 1.10 1.37 -0.03
CA TYR A 35 0.82 0.59 -1.24
C TYR A 35 -0.14 1.31 -2.17
N GLY A 36 -1.23 1.85 -1.61
CA GLY A 36 -2.23 2.63 -2.28
C GLY A 36 -2.78 3.73 -1.38
N ALA A 37 -3.48 4.69 -1.95
CA ALA A 37 -4.23 5.71 -1.21
C ALA A 37 -5.29 6.38 -2.08
N VAL A 38 -6.48 6.55 -1.55
CA VAL A 38 -7.49 7.49 -2.05
C VAL A 38 -7.15 8.88 -1.54
N ARG A 39 -7.10 9.85 -2.44
CA ARG A 39 -6.76 11.25 -2.12
C ARG A 39 -8.00 12.12 -2.15
N LEU A 40 -8.26 12.79 -1.06
CA LEU A 40 -9.37 13.74 -0.91
C LEU A 40 -8.89 15.19 -0.96
N ARG A 41 -9.73 16.04 -1.52
CA ARG A 41 -9.63 17.49 -1.38
C ARG A 41 -10.99 17.99 -0.89
N GLY A 42 -11.07 18.38 0.38
CA GLY A 42 -12.34 18.49 1.08
C GLY A 42 -13.01 17.12 1.14
N ASN A 43 -14.26 17.05 0.70
CA ASN A 43 -15.06 15.81 0.64
C ASN A 43 -15.10 15.15 -0.76
N LYS A 44 -14.20 15.55 -1.67
CA LYS A 44 -14.15 15.01 -3.04
C LYS A 44 -12.88 14.21 -3.28
N ILE A 45 -13.03 13.03 -3.86
CA ILE A 45 -11.89 12.25 -4.35
C ILE A 45 -11.28 12.99 -5.55
N TYR A 46 -9.99 13.29 -5.49
CA TYR A 46 -9.28 13.88 -6.62
C TYR A 46 -8.25 12.96 -7.28
N ALA A 47 -7.87 11.86 -6.65
CA ALA A 47 -7.02 10.83 -7.22
C ALA A 47 -7.07 9.53 -6.40
N MET A 48 -6.80 8.41 -7.06
CA MET A 48 -6.39 7.15 -6.43
C MET A 48 -4.97 6.85 -6.87
N GLU A 49 -4.07 6.64 -5.92
CA GLU A 49 -2.64 6.50 -6.18
C GLU A 49 -2.12 5.16 -5.67
N PHE A 50 -1.26 4.51 -6.46
CA PHE A 50 -0.57 3.28 -6.07
C PHE A 50 0.94 3.48 -6.15
N SER A 51 1.68 2.86 -5.23
CA SER A 51 3.14 2.88 -5.27
C SER A 51 3.68 2.22 -6.54
N SER A 52 4.46 2.95 -7.33
CA SER A 52 5.13 2.37 -8.50
C SER A 52 6.06 1.21 -8.13
N LYS A 53 6.68 1.27 -6.95
CA LYS A 53 7.56 0.23 -6.42
C LYS A 53 6.79 -1.02 -5.99
N PHE A 54 5.62 -0.83 -5.39
CA PHE A 54 4.72 -1.91 -5.02
C PHE A 54 4.17 -2.62 -6.26
N VAL A 55 3.64 -1.86 -7.22
CA VAL A 55 3.12 -2.40 -8.49
C VAL A 55 4.18 -3.20 -9.25
N ALA A 56 5.45 -2.76 -9.22
CA ALA A 56 6.54 -3.45 -9.89
C ALA A 56 6.98 -4.77 -9.19
N GLN A 57 6.63 -4.98 -7.92
CA GLN A 57 7.17 -6.08 -7.11
C GLN A 57 6.09 -7.01 -6.57
N ALA A 58 4.87 -6.53 -6.35
CA ALA A 58 3.82 -7.30 -5.72
C ALA A 58 3.27 -8.39 -6.66
N PRO A 59 2.97 -9.60 -6.13
CA PRO A 59 2.17 -10.59 -6.84
C PRO A 59 0.79 -10.04 -7.21
N ASP A 60 0.18 -10.59 -8.24
CA ASP A 60 -1.09 -10.08 -8.76
C ASP A 60 -2.26 -10.21 -7.78
N ASP A 61 -2.29 -11.26 -6.96
CA ASP A 61 -3.27 -11.46 -5.90
C ASP A 61 -3.17 -10.39 -4.80
N VAL A 62 -1.94 -10.10 -4.35
CA VAL A 62 -1.64 -9.04 -3.38
C VAL A 62 -2.00 -7.66 -3.95
N MET A 63 -1.67 -7.44 -5.24
CA MET A 63 -2.00 -6.18 -5.91
C MET A 63 -3.51 -6.02 -6.05
N ARG A 64 -4.24 -7.08 -6.45
CA ARG A 64 -5.68 -7.09 -6.59
C ARG A 64 -6.38 -6.77 -5.26
N GLU A 65 -5.97 -7.40 -4.17
CA GLU A 65 -6.51 -7.14 -2.84
C GLU A 65 -6.30 -5.68 -2.43
N THR A 66 -5.11 -5.13 -2.69
CA THR A 66 -4.80 -3.72 -2.43
C THR A 66 -5.68 -2.78 -3.26
N VAL A 67 -5.90 -3.07 -4.55
CA VAL A 67 -6.79 -2.27 -5.39
C VAL A 67 -8.22 -2.29 -4.87
N LEU A 68 -8.74 -3.45 -4.48
CA LEU A 68 -10.08 -3.57 -3.90
C LEU A 68 -10.20 -2.84 -2.55
N HIS A 69 -9.13 -2.83 -1.73
CA HIS A 69 -9.08 -2.06 -0.50
C HIS A 69 -9.20 -0.55 -0.76
N GLU A 70 -8.47 -0.02 -1.73
CA GLU A 70 -8.60 1.39 -2.11
C GLU A 70 -9.96 1.70 -2.75
N CYS A 71 -10.55 0.74 -3.50
CA CYS A 71 -11.92 0.86 -3.99
C CYS A 71 -12.93 0.92 -2.84
N ALA A 72 -12.72 0.15 -1.76
CA ALA A 72 -13.58 0.22 -0.57
C ALA A 72 -13.57 1.61 0.05
N HIS A 73 -12.40 2.24 0.21
CA HIS A 73 -12.29 3.63 0.66
C HIS A 73 -13.05 4.58 -0.28
N ALA A 74 -12.83 4.46 -1.59
CA ALA A 74 -13.52 5.31 -2.56
C ALA A 74 -15.05 5.13 -2.52
N ILE A 75 -15.56 3.90 -2.37
CA ILE A 75 -16.99 3.63 -2.27
C ILE A 75 -17.57 4.23 -0.99
N VAL A 76 -16.88 4.13 0.13
CA VAL A 76 -17.30 4.76 1.39
C VAL A 76 -17.40 6.27 1.24
N ASP A 77 -16.34 6.91 0.70
CA ASP A 77 -16.32 8.36 0.47
C ASP A 77 -17.40 8.83 -0.52
N LEU A 78 -17.74 7.99 -1.52
CA LEU A 78 -18.80 8.29 -2.49
C LEU A 78 -20.21 8.08 -1.90
N ARG A 79 -20.40 7.12 -0.99
CA ARG A 79 -21.68 6.89 -0.30
C ARG A 79 -21.95 7.90 0.82
N TYR A 80 -20.88 8.33 1.50
CA TYR A 80 -20.94 9.16 2.72
C TYR A 80 -20.01 10.38 2.61
N PRO A 81 -20.23 11.28 1.64
CA PRO A 81 -19.25 12.33 1.27
C PRO A 81 -19.02 13.39 2.36
N ASN A 82 -19.86 13.45 3.40
CA ASN A 82 -19.75 14.41 4.49
C ASN A 82 -19.34 13.75 5.82
N GLU A 83 -18.99 12.47 5.79
CA GLU A 83 -18.61 11.69 6.96
C GLU A 83 -17.17 11.20 6.82
N LEU A 84 -16.44 11.17 7.93
CA LEU A 84 -15.09 10.63 7.94
C LEU A 84 -15.14 9.17 8.39
N HIS A 85 -14.92 8.28 7.46
CA HIS A 85 -14.75 6.86 7.72
C HIS A 85 -13.31 6.43 7.42
N MET A 86 -12.72 5.69 8.35
CA MET A 86 -11.41 5.06 8.15
C MET A 86 -11.60 3.54 8.02
N HIS A 87 -10.91 2.76 8.83
CA HIS A 87 -11.10 1.30 8.87
C HIS A 87 -12.12 0.92 9.97
N ASP A 88 -13.28 1.53 9.93
CA ASP A 88 -14.41 1.31 10.85
C ASP A 88 -15.40 0.27 10.32
N ASP A 89 -16.56 0.12 10.99
CA ASP A 89 -17.57 -0.87 10.62
C ASP A 89 -18.19 -0.59 9.24
N VAL A 90 -18.33 0.69 8.86
CA VAL A 90 -18.84 1.08 7.53
C VAL A 90 -17.86 0.63 6.44
N PHE A 91 -16.57 0.90 6.63
CA PHE A 91 -15.53 0.43 5.74
C PHE A 91 -15.47 -1.10 5.67
N ASN A 92 -15.52 -1.78 6.81
CA ASN A 92 -15.50 -3.23 6.87
C ASN A 92 -16.71 -3.87 6.16
N ALA A 93 -17.88 -3.26 6.23
CA ALA A 93 -19.06 -3.71 5.50
C ALA A 93 -18.85 -3.62 3.99
N VAL A 94 -18.27 -2.53 3.49
CA VAL A 94 -17.93 -2.38 2.05
C VAL A 94 -16.85 -3.39 1.63
N CYS A 95 -15.84 -3.63 2.46
CA CYS A 95 -14.85 -4.67 2.20
C CYS A 95 -15.50 -6.06 2.06
N ALA A 96 -16.44 -6.41 2.94
CA ALA A 96 -17.19 -7.66 2.85
C ALA A 96 -18.00 -7.74 1.54
N GLU A 97 -18.62 -6.63 1.09
CA GLU A 97 -19.29 -6.56 -0.21
C GLU A 97 -18.36 -6.81 -1.39
N LEU A 98 -17.08 -6.48 -1.26
CA LEU A 98 -16.05 -6.69 -2.29
C LEU A 98 -15.34 -8.05 -2.14
N GLY A 99 -15.70 -8.85 -1.16
CA GLY A 99 -15.12 -10.18 -0.89
C GLY A 99 -13.69 -10.10 -0.34
N ILE A 100 -13.32 -9.00 0.32
CA ILE A 100 -12.02 -8.83 0.97
C ILE A 100 -12.19 -8.59 2.47
N VAL A 101 -11.11 -8.78 3.23
CA VAL A 101 -11.07 -8.48 4.65
C VAL A 101 -10.63 -7.01 4.83
N GLY A 102 -11.34 -6.25 5.65
CA GLY A 102 -11.09 -4.81 5.86
C GLY A 102 -9.72 -4.47 6.43
N ARG A 103 -9.05 -5.43 7.06
CA ARG A 103 -7.64 -5.36 7.44
C ARG A 103 -6.84 -6.22 6.48
N SER A 104 -6.48 -5.66 5.35
CA SER A 104 -5.54 -6.31 4.45
C SER A 104 -4.18 -6.41 5.13
N HIS A 105 -3.79 -7.61 5.51
CA HIS A 105 -2.49 -7.93 6.06
C HIS A 105 -1.80 -9.00 5.24
N THR A 106 -1.86 -8.88 3.94
CA THR A 106 -0.89 -9.64 3.15
C THR A 106 0.48 -9.04 3.45
N PRO A 107 1.36 -9.75 4.16
CA PRO A 107 2.65 -9.21 4.58
C PRO A 107 3.59 -9.14 3.39
N PHE A 108 3.35 -8.16 2.52
CA PHE A 108 4.25 -7.86 1.41
C PHE A 108 5.21 -6.75 1.82
N ILE A 109 6.49 -6.91 1.54
CA ILE A 109 7.52 -5.93 1.86
C ILE A 109 8.10 -5.39 0.56
N ILE A 110 7.87 -4.10 0.29
CA ILE A 110 8.52 -3.42 -0.83
C ILE A 110 10.02 -3.37 -0.55
N LYS A 111 10.81 -4.01 -1.41
CA LYS A 111 12.27 -3.91 -1.36
C LYS A 111 12.69 -2.57 -1.96
N LEU A 112 13.43 -1.79 -1.20
CA LEU A 112 13.96 -0.50 -1.60
C LEU A 112 15.46 -0.62 -1.93
N LYS A 113 16.13 0.50 -2.19
CA LYS A 113 17.53 0.52 -2.59
C LYS A 113 18.49 -0.10 -1.54
N TYR A 114 18.20 0.12 -0.26
CA TYR A 114 19.00 -0.38 0.86
C TYR A 114 18.17 -1.31 1.72
N ASN A 115 18.43 -2.60 1.64
CA ASN A 115 17.73 -3.62 2.42
C ASN A 115 18.66 -4.11 3.55
N ILE A 116 18.15 -4.09 4.77
CA ILE A 116 18.89 -4.50 5.97
C ILE A 116 18.36 -5.86 6.41
N TYR A 117 19.26 -6.79 6.65
CA TYR A 117 18.97 -8.15 7.10
C TYR A 117 19.74 -8.50 8.35
N CYS A 118 19.09 -9.25 9.23
CA CYS A 118 19.72 -9.98 10.31
C CYS A 118 20.05 -11.41 9.82
N PRO A 119 21.26 -11.93 10.06
CA PRO A 119 21.62 -13.28 9.63
C PRO A 119 20.73 -14.36 10.27
N ASN A 120 20.20 -14.12 11.47
CA ASN A 120 19.39 -15.08 12.21
C ASN A 120 17.87 -14.85 12.07
N CYS A 121 17.42 -13.58 11.92
CA CYS A 121 15.99 -13.20 11.95
C CYS A 121 15.43 -12.81 10.58
N GLY A 122 16.24 -12.73 9.52
CA GLY A 122 15.83 -12.33 8.18
C GLY A 122 15.69 -10.81 8.01
N PHE A 123 14.71 -10.37 7.22
CA PHE A 123 14.52 -8.96 6.88
C PHE A 123 14.25 -8.08 8.11
N VAL A 124 14.92 -6.94 8.19
CA VAL A 124 14.82 -5.97 9.29
C VAL A 124 14.17 -4.65 8.83
N ALA A 125 14.70 -4.04 7.76
CA ALA A 125 14.23 -2.75 7.28
C ALA A 125 14.67 -2.48 5.83
N SER A 126 14.00 -1.53 5.17
CA SER A 126 14.35 -1.09 3.82
C SER A 126 14.28 0.44 3.71
N TYR A 127 15.20 1.04 2.95
CA TYR A 127 15.33 2.48 2.76
C TYR A 127 15.61 2.83 1.29
N ASP A 128 14.98 3.88 0.79
CA ASP A 128 15.23 4.43 -0.56
C ASP A 128 16.51 5.26 -0.63
N ARG A 129 16.88 5.90 0.49
CA ARG A 129 18.00 6.84 0.58
C ARG A 129 19.03 6.35 1.58
N LYS A 130 20.27 6.80 1.40
CA LYS A 130 21.33 6.59 2.39
C LYS A 130 21.01 7.41 3.64
N THR A 131 20.43 6.76 4.65
CA THR A 131 20.16 7.34 5.96
C THR A 131 21.33 7.10 6.92
N LYS A 132 21.32 7.76 8.09
CA LYS A 132 22.29 7.46 9.18
C LYS A 132 22.27 5.97 9.54
N MET A 133 21.09 5.34 9.58
CA MET A 133 20.94 3.91 9.84
C MET A 133 21.69 3.06 8.81
N VAL A 134 21.51 3.36 7.51
CA VAL A 134 22.22 2.66 6.42
C VAL A 134 23.74 2.82 6.57
N SER A 135 24.22 4.01 6.97
CA SER A 135 25.64 4.26 7.21
C SER A 135 26.15 3.43 8.39
N TYR A 136 25.44 3.42 9.53
CA TYR A 136 25.81 2.65 10.70
C TYR A 136 25.82 1.13 10.44
N VAL A 137 24.87 0.63 9.62
CA VAL A 137 24.89 -0.79 9.22
C VAL A 137 26.10 -1.10 8.36
N LYS A 138 26.50 -0.22 7.44
CA LYS A 138 27.75 -0.38 6.65
C LYS A 138 29.00 -0.43 7.51
N GLU A 139 29.00 0.31 8.61
CA GLU A 139 30.10 0.38 9.57
C GLU A 139 30.07 -0.76 10.62
N GLY A 140 29.09 -1.67 10.53
CA GLY A 140 28.92 -2.78 11.47
C GLY A 140 28.49 -2.35 12.89
N LYS A 141 27.93 -1.13 13.04
CA LYS A 141 27.53 -0.54 14.32
C LYS A 141 26.09 -0.85 14.74
N CYS A 142 25.35 -1.65 13.97
CA CYS A 142 23.95 -1.96 14.24
C CYS A 142 23.75 -3.44 14.57
N ILE A 143 22.96 -3.69 15.59
CA ILE A 143 22.56 -5.03 16.02
C ILE A 143 21.06 -5.24 15.89
N CYS A 144 20.66 -6.48 15.69
CA CYS A 144 19.27 -6.89 15.67
C CYS A 144 18.68 -6.82 17.08
N ARG A 145 17.55 -6.12 17.25
CA ARG A 145 16.87 -6.00 18.55
C ARG A 145 16.32 -7.32 19.10
N LYS A 146 16.20 -8.36 18.27
CA LYS A 146 15.64 -9.65 18.69
C LYS A 146 16.71 -10.64 19.14
N CYS A 147 17.88 -10.65 18.51
CA CYS A 147 18.92 -11.67 18.74
C CYS A 147 20.34 -11.12 18.85
N GLU A 148 20.50 -9.80 18.88
CA GLU A 148 21.74 -9.06 19.03
C GLU A 148 22.82 -9.32 17.96
N ALA A 149 22.52 -10.12 16.95
CA ALA A 149 23.44 -10.34 15.84
C ALA A 149 23.64 -9.04 15.01
N VAL A 150 24.85 -8.83 14.51
CA VAL A 150 25.15 -7.67 13.65
C VAL A 150 24.33 -7.76 12.35
N VAL A 151 23.56 -6.71 12.07
CA VAL A 151 22.77 -6.62 10.85
C VAL A 151 23.62 -6.14 9.67
N ARG A 152 23.23 -6.53 8.45
CA ARG A 152 23.98 -6.26 7.22
C ARG A 152 23.08 -5.72 6.12
N LEU A 153 23.68 -5.02 5.16
CA LEU A 153 23.04 -4.68 3.90
C LEU A 153 23.10 -5.88 2.96
N ALA A 154 22.00 -6.13 2.27
CA ALA A 154 21.96 -7.05 1.13
C ALA A 154 22.13 -6.28 -0.18
#